data_17f320568d72d4df3c5bbbf0c7c80418
#
_entry.id   17f320568d72d4df3c5bbbf0c7c80418
#
_cell.length_a   1.000
_cell.length_b   1.000
_cell.length_c   1.000
_cell.angle_alpha   90.00
_cell.angle_beta   90.00
_cell.angle_gamma   90.00
#
_symmetry.space_group_name_H-M   'P 1'
#
loop_
_entity.id
_entity.type
_entity.pdbx_description
1 polymer ?
#
loop_
_entity_poly.entity_id
_entity_poly.type
_entity_poly.pdbx_seq_one_letter_code
_entity_poly.pdbx_strand_id
1 'polypeptide(L)'
;MDVIDSNEIFRKFDYSSVITQADIDYAIQDIKGIIDSGNYWENSPKFQTKENIFARQHPTWMKFRMSFLFSVFQYFGQEVKVGKMQAWSFMTNKEGAEDRETLWHHHQHVLEPRMMSGIFYLHIPEDVENRDLCGTEFAPNGPENDGKFHVKPSDFHWLVYPSKYWHRPAAPQSSKYRFILAADVEIH
;
A
#
# COMPACT_ATOMS: atom_id res chain seq x y z
N MET A 1 1.90 2.59 29.84
CA MET A 1 1.83 2.14 28.43
C MET A 1 1.13 3.27 27.70
N ASP A 2 1.90 4.11 27.00
CA ASP A 2 1.32 5.26 26.30
C ASP A 2 0.45 4.73 25.18
N VAL A 3 -0.83 5.14 25.16
CA VAL A 3 -1.76 4.86 24.06
C VAL A 3 -1.24 5.68 22.88
N ILE A 4 -0.58 5.02 21.92
CA ILE A 4 -0.15 5.68 20.69
C ILE A 4 -1.42 6.10 19.94
N ASP A 5 -1.61 7.40 19.76
CA ASP A 5 -2.72 7.91 18.95
C ASP A 5 -2.58 7.35 17.53
N SER A 6 -3.63 6.68 17.03
CA SER A 6 -3.62 6.13 15.67
C SER A 6 -3.31 7.19 14.61
N ASN A 7 -3.63 8.45 14.84
CA ASN A 7 -3.29 9.59 13.98
C ASN A 7 -1.78 9.89 13.92
N GLU A 8 -0.99 9.41 14.89
CA GLU A 8 0.48 9.51 14.86
C GLU A 8 1.12 8.39 14.04
N ILE A 9 0.40 7.28 13.83
CA ILE A 9 0.91 6.11 13.12
C ILE A 9 0.67 6.26 11.63
N PHE A 10 -0.51 6.69 11.22
CA PHE A 10 -0.84 6.83 9.80
C PHE A 10 -1.69 8.08 9.53
N ARG A 11 -1.66 8.55 8.29
CA ARG A 11 -2.57 9.58 7.77
C ARG A 11 -3.12 9.17 6.41
N LYS A 12 -4.35 9.61 6.11
CA LYS A 12 -4.99 9.43 4.81
C LYS A 12 -5.07 10.76 4.07
N PHE A 13 -4.74 10.72 2.78
CA PHE A 13 -4.73 11.90 1.92
C PHE A 13 -5.58 11.65 0.68
N ASP A 14 -6.60 12.46 0.47
CA ASP A 14 -7.56 12.38 -0.63
C ASP A 14 -6.99 12.97 -1.92
N TYR A 15 -7.06 12.22 -3.01
CA TYR A 15 -6.67 12.62 -4.37
C TYR A 15 -7.78 12.43 -5.39
N SER A 16 -9.04 12.38 -4.97
CA SER A 16 -10.20 12.23 -5.87
C SER A 16 -10.34 13.36 -6.89
N SER A 17 -9.74 14.53 -6.63
CA SER A 17 -9.69 15.65 -7.59
C SER A 17 -8.56 15.54 -8.63
N VAL A 18 -7.60 14.62 -8.45
CA VAL A 18 -6.41 14.48 -9.32
C VAL A 18 -6.37 13.13 -10.02
N ILE A 19 -6.63 12.05 -9.27
CA ILE A 19 -6.68 10.68 -9.76
C ILE A 19 -8.12 10.36 -10.11
N THR A 20 -8.37 10.06 -11.39
CA THR A 20 -9.70 9.75 -11.90
C THR A 20 -9.93 8.24 -11.95
N GLN A 21 -11.20 7.82 -12.15
CA GLN A 21 -11.50 6.40 -12.37
C GLN A 21 -10.76 5.85 -13.63
N ALA A 22 -10.62 6.66 -14.67
CA ALA A 22 -9.84 6.26 -15.86
C ALA A 22 -8.35 6.02 -15.55
N ASP A 23 -7.76 6.75 -14.60
CA ASP A 23 -6.39 6.49 -14.15
C ASP A 23 -6.31 5.16 -13.38
N ILE A 24 -7.30 4.85 -12.55
CA ILE A 24 -7.40 3.58 -11.83
C ILE A 24 -7.57 2.41 -12.81
N ASP A 25 -8.48 2.53 -13.79
CA ASP A 25 -8.73 1.50 -14.78
C ASP A 25 -7.49 1.21 -15.63
N TYR A 26 -6.77 2.27 -16.04
CA TYR A 26 -5.49 2.13 -16.73
C TYR A 26 -4.48 1.39 -15.83
N ALA A 27 -4.32 1.81 -14.57
CA ALA A 27 -3.37 1.19 -13.64
C ALA A 27 -3.63 -0.31 -13.46
N ILE A 28 -4.90 -0.71 -13.31
CA ILE A 28 -5.31 -2.11 -13.19
C ILE A 28 -4.97 -2.90 -14.47
N GLN A 29 -5.25 -2.35 -15.65
CA GLN A 29 -4.94 -3.00 -16.93
C GLN A 29 -3.43 -3.16 -17.12
N ASP A 30 -2.65 -2.14 -16.79
CA ASP A 30 -1.19 -2.18 -16.90
C ASP A 30 -0.58 -3.20 -15.94
N ILE A 31 -1.06 -3.27 -14.68
CA ILE A 31 -0.64 -4.28 -13.70
C ILE A 31 -0.96 -5.70 -14.21
N LYS A 32 -2.15 -5.93 -14.76
CA LYS A 32 -2.49 -7.22 -15.38
C LYS A 32 -1.51 -7.56 -16.51
N GLY A 33 -1.21 -6.61 -17.38
CA GLY A 33 -0.22 -6.80 -18.46
C GLY A 33 1.17 -7.16 -17.96
N ILE A 34 1.63 -6.54 -16.86
CA ILE A 34 2.89 -6.88 -16.20
C ILE A 34 2.87 -8.34 -15.71
N ILE A 35 1.79 -8.74 -15.05
CA ILE A 35 1.63 -10.10 -14.50
C ILE A 35 1.52 -11.11 -15.64
N ASP A 36 0.73 -10.85 -16.67
CA ASP A 36 0.56 -11.73 -17.83
C ASP A 36 1.87 -11.91 -18.63
N SER A 37 2.77 -10.92 -18.57
CA SER A 37 4.12 -11.04 -19.16
C SER A 37 5.11 -11.86 -18.33
N GLY A 38 4.72 -12.35 -17.15
CA GLY A 38 5.57 -13.09 -16.23
C GLY A 38 6.51 -12.21 -15.38
N ASN A 39 6.35 -10.89 -15.39
CA ASN A 39 7.19 -9.96 -14.62
C ASN A 39 6.66 -9.74 -13.20
N TYR A 40 6.47 -10.83 -12.44
CA TYR A 40 5.97 -10.81 -11.09
C TYR A 40 6.69 -11.82 -10.18
N TRP A 41 6.59 -11.61 -8.87
CA TRP A 41 6.93 -12.59 -7.85
C TRP A 41 5.69 -13.41 -7.52
N GLU A 42 5.77 -14.69 -7.72
CA GLU A 42 4.72 -15.62 -7.33
C GLU A 42 4.87 -15.92 -5.84
N ASN A 43 4.14 -15.16 -5.04
CA ASN A 43 4.00 -15.42 -3.62
C ASN A 43 2.53 -15.74 -3.38
N SER A 44 2.18 -17.00 -3.18
CA SER A 44 0.80 -17.34 -2.81
C SER A 44 0.40 -16.61 -1.51
N PRO A 45 -0.77 -16.00 -1.43
CA PRO A 45 -1.88 -15.93 -2.39
C PRO A 45 -1.83 -14.68 -3.30
N LYS A 46 -0.69 -14.11 -3.58
CA LYS A 46 -0.59 -12.82 -4.28
C LYS A 46 0.44 -12.82 -5.38
N PHE A 47 0.09 -12.14 -6.48
CA PHE A 47 1.05 -11.74 -7.48
C PHE A 47 1.57 -10.34 -7.14
N GLN A 48 2.89 -10.21 -6.98
CA GLN A 48 3.56 -8.94 -6.75
C GLN A 48 4.41 -8.58 -7.97
N THR A 49 4.22 -7.38 -8.54
CA THR A 49 5.07 -6.91 -9.65
C THR A 49 6.53 -6.79 -9.22
N LYS A 50 7.46 -7.21 -10.09
CA LYS A 50 8.92 -7.14 -9.83
C LYS A 50 9.51 -5.77 -10.10
N GLU A 51 8.93 -5.03 -11.04
CA GLU A 51 9.46 -3.73 -11.46
C GLU A 51 9.03 -2.60 -10.53
N ASN A 52 9.83 -1.53 -10.50
CA ASN A 52 9.41 -0.29 -9.87
C ASN A 52 8.38 0.41 -10.78
N ILE A 53 7.11 0.33 -10.41
CA ILE A 53 6.00 0.92 -11.17
C ILE A 53 6.18 2.44 -11.36
N PHE A 54 6.76 3.15 -10.38
CA PHE A 54 7.03 4.59 -10.50
C PHE A 54 8.12 4.95 -11.52
N ALA A 55 8.87 3.98 -12.04
CA ALA A 55 9.80 4.19 -13.14
C ALA A 55 9.12 4.18 -14.52
N ARG A 56 7.86 3.76 -14.62
CA ARG A 56 7.10 3.70 -15.88
C ARG A 56 6.75 5.10 -16.36
N GLN A 57 7.04 5.36 -17.66
CA GLN A 57 6.87 6.67 -18.30
C GLN A 57 5.42 6.84 -18.84
N HIS A 58 4.43 6.83 -17.96
CA HIS A 58 3.04 7.07 -18.32
C HIS A 58 2.42 8.15 -17.40
N PRO A 59 1.59 9.07 -17.91
CA PRO A 59 1.00 10.16 -17.12
C PRO A 59 0.25 9.66 -15.87
N THR A 60 -0.46 8.55 -15.96
CA THR A 60 -1.16 7.94 -14.81
C THR A 60 -0.18 7.57 -13.70
N TRP A 61 0.92 6.88 -14.01
CA TRP A 61 1.92 6.53 -12.99
C TRP A 61 2.63 7.74 -12.41
N MET A 62 2.81 8.79 -13.22
CA MET A 62 3.32 10.06 -12.72
C MET A 62 2.35 10.71 -11.72
N LYS A 63 1.02 10.68 -11.96
CA LYS A 63 0.02 11.16 -10.99
C LYS A 63 0.11 10.40 -9.67
N PHE A 64 0.16 9.06 -9.69
CA PHE A 64 0.31 8.24 -8.48
C PHE A 64 1.63 8.55 -7.75
N ARG A 65 2.73 8.65 -8.47
CA ARG A 65 4.04 8.99 -7.91
C ARG A 65 4.04 10.35 -7.22
N MET A 66 3.51 11.37 -7.90
CA MET A 66 3.47 12.73 -7.36
C MET A 66 2.49 12.85 -6.20
N SER A 67 1.32 12.22 -6.28
CA SER A 67 0.36 12.21 -5.17
C SER A 67 0.92 11.52 -3.92
N PHE A 68 1.66 10.42 -4.07
CA PHE A 68 2.36 9.80 -2.96
C PHE A 68 3.39 10.74 -2.33
N LEU A 69 4.24 11.36 -3.14
CA LEU A 69 5.26 12.31 -2.67
C LEU A 69 4.63 13.49 -1.91
N PHE A 70 3.57 14.09 -2.46
CA PHE A 70 2.84 15.16 -1.77
C PHE A 70 2.17 14.69 -0.47
N SER A 71 1.67 13.47 -0.42
CA SER A 71 1.15 12.88 0.83
C SER A 71 2.22 12.80 1.91
N VAL A 72 3.46 12.42 1.52
CA VAL A 72 4.60 12.40 2.45
C VAL A 72 4.92 13.81 2.95
N PHE A 73 4.96 14.83 2.08
CA PHE A 73 5.15 16.22 2.49
C PHE A 73 4.05 16.72 3.44
N GLN A 74 2.80 16.40 3.13
CA GLN A 74 1.67 16.73 4.01
C GLN A 74 1.73 15.97 5.35
N TYR A 75 2.25 14.74 5.36
CA TYR A 75 2.47 14.00 6.60
C TYR A 75 3.42 14.75 7.55
N PHE A 76 4.50 15.34 7.02
CA PHE A 76 5.46 16.14 7.79
C PHE A 76 5.04 17.60 7.97
N GLY A 77 4.01 18.08 7.26
CA GLY A 77 3.62 19.50 7.25
C GLY A 77 4.60 20.42 6.52
N GLN A 78 5.58 19.86 5.80
CA GLN A 78 6.60 20.60 5.04
C GLN A 78 7.24 19.70 3.97
N GLU A 79 7.92 20.31 3.02
CA GLU A 79 8.80 19.57 2.12
C GLU A 79 9.96 18.95 2.90
N VAL A 80 10.27 17.70 2.58
CA VAL A 80 11.40 16.97 3.14
C VAL A 80 12.31 16.49 2.00
N LYS A 81 13.61 16.37 2.28
CA LYS A 81 14.52 15.81 1.30
C LYS A 81 14.25 14.33 1.16
N VAL A 82 13.97 13.90 -0.08
CA VAL A 82 13.68 12.50 -0.42
C VAL A 82 14.81 11.86 -1.20
N GLY A 83 15.04 10.59 -0.96
CA GLY A 83 15.98 9.74 -1.69
C GLY A 83 15.26 8.83 -2.68
N LYS A 84 15.61 7.56 -2.66
CA LYS A 84 15.04 6.55 -3.55
C LYS A 84 13.54 6.39 -3.29
N MET A 85 12.76 6.34 -4.36
CA MET A 85 11.33 6.05 -4.33
C MET A 85 11.04 4.84 -5.21
N GLN A 86 10.21 3.94 -4.70
CA GLN A 86 9.80 2.74 -5.43
C GLN A 86 8.34 2.41 -5.16
N ALA A 87 7.70 1.74 -6.10
CA ALA A 87 6.35 1.23 -5.95
C ALA A 87 6.19 -0.12 -6.64
N TRP A 88 5.32 -0.94 -6.08
CA TRP A 88 4.93 -2.24 -6.64
C TRP A 88 3.43 -2.43 -6.41
N SER A 89 2.85 -3.36 -7.14
CA SER A 89 1.44 -3.68 -6.98
C SER A 89 1.23 -5.13 -6.60
N PHE A 90 0.15 -5.37 -5.87
CA PHE A 90 -0.35 -6.69 -5.53
C PHE A 90 -1.69 -6.94 -6.22
N MET A 91 -1.84 -8.14 -6.79
CA MET A 91 -3.09 -8.71 -7.24
C MET A 91 -3.41 -9.94 -6.37
N THR A 92 -4.46 -9.86 -5.54
CA THR A 92 -4.76 -10.87 -4.50
C THR A 92 -6.22 -11.28 -4.50
N ASN A 93 -6.51 -12.55 -4.18
CA ASN A 93 -7.85 -13.07 -3.96
C ASN A 93 -7.86 -14.05 -2.76
N LYS A 94 -9.02 -14.62 -2.41
CA LYS A 94 -9.16 -15.54 -1.27
C LYS A 94 -8.62 -16.95 -1.53
N GLU A 95 -8.41 -17.29 -2.81
CA GLU A 95 -7.92 -18.60 -3.20
C GLU A 95 -6.41 -18.66 -2.96
N GLY A 96 -5.96 -19.43 -2.02
CA GLY A 96 -4.57 -19.46 -1.58
C GLY A 96 -4.30 -18.59 -0.36
N ALA A 97 -5.31 -18.41 0.50
CA ALA A 97 -5.11 -17.78 1.80
C ALA A 97 -4.07 -18.56 2.61
N GLU A 98 -2.88 -17.99 2.70
CA GLU A 98 -1.76 -18.51 3.50
C GLU A 98 -1.97 -18.29 4.99
N ASP A 99 -1.08 -18.85 5.78
CA ASP A 99 -0.93 -18.52 7.19
C ASP A 99 -0.65 -16.99 7.32
N ARG A 100 -1.66 -16.28 7.78
CA ARG A 100 -1.65 -14.83 7.85
C ARG A 100 -0.66 -14.27 8.86
N GLU A 101 -0.26 -15.05 9.84
CA GLU A 101 0.74 -14.62 10.83
C GLU A 101 2.12 -14.43 10.18
N THR A 102 2.42 -15.15 9.10
CA THR A 102 3.66 -14.99 8.34
C THR A 102 3.69 -13.75 7.45
N LEU A 103 2.55 -13.09 7.25
CA LEU A 103 2.47 -11.88 6.41
C LEU A 103 2.85 -10.58 7.13
N TRP A 104 3.05 -10.61 8.45
CA TRP A 104 3.51 -9.44 9.17
C TRP A 104 4.92 -9.07 8.75
N HIS A 105 5.11 -7.81 8.35
CA HIS A 105 6.40 -7.28 7.91
C HIS A 105 6.50 -5.76 8.16
N HIS A 106 7.70 -5.23 8.05
CA HIS A 106 8.02 -3.81 7.99
C HIS A 106 9.13 -3.60 6.95
N HIS A 107 9.31 -2.36 6.48
CA HIS A 107 10.25 -2.08 5.39
C HIS A 107 11.51 -1.34 5.86
N GLN A 108 11.58 -0.93 7.12
CA GLN A 108 12.75 -0.22 7.64
C GLN A 108 13.75 -1.17 8.29
N HIS A 109 14.99 -1.14 7.85
CA HIS A 109 16.14 -1.80 8.46
C HIS A 109 16.89 -0.83 9.38
N VAL A 110 17.55 -1.37 10.43
CA VAL A 110 18.16 -0.58 11.53
C VAL A 110 19.24 0.41 11.06
N LEU A 111 19.87 0.15 9.91
CA LEU A 111 20.99 0.94 9.38
C LEU A 111 20.62 1.79 8.15
N GLU A 112 19.35 1.83 7.76
CA GLU A 112 18.90 2.53 6.56
C GLU A 112 18.30 3.91 6.87
N PRO A 113 18.26 4.83 5.89
CA PRO A 113 17.59 6.11 6.05
C PRO A 113 16.14 5.89 6.48
N ARG A 114 15.58 6.87 7.18
CA ARG A 114 14.17 6.85 7.56
C ARG A 114 13.31 6.65 6.31
N MET A 115 12.35 5.75 6.37
CA MET A 115 11.46 5.46 5.25
C MET A 115 10.00 5.74 5.59
N MET A 116 9.26 6.20 4.58
CA MET A 116 7.80 6.30 4.61
C MET A 116 7.20 5.34 3.61
N SER A 117 6.17 4.62 4.04
CA SER A 117 5.39 3.72 3.20
C SER A 117 4.02 4.30 2.88
N GLY A 118 3.47 3.91 1.74
CA GLY A 118 2.13 4.26 1.32
C GLY A 118 1.39 3.08 0.70
N ILE A 119 0.07 3.07 0.90
CA ILE A 119 -0.85 2.10 0.31
C ILE A 119 -1.99 2.86 -0.38
N PHE A 120 -2.27 2.49 -1.63
CA PHE A 120 -3.41 2.97 -2.39
C PHE A 120 -4.24 1.79 -2.87
N TYR A 121 -5.53 1.77 -2.52
CA TYR A 121 -6.45 0.72 -2.94
C TYR A 121 -6.99 1.04 -4.31
N LEU A 122 -6.46 0.38 -5.36
CA LEU A 122 -6.93 0.58 -6.74
C LEU A 122 -8.30 -0.06 -6.97
N HIS A 123 -8.52 -1.27 -6.39
CA HIS A 123 -9.78 -1.98 -6.54
C HIS A 123 -10.00 -2.97 -5.39
N ILE A 124 -11.18 -2.94 -4.84
CA ILE A 124 -11.70 -3.97 -3.93
C ILE A 124 -12.95 -4.54 -4.59
N PRO A 125 -13.04 -5.89 -4.75
CA PRO A 125 -14.20 -6.52 -5.37
C PRO A 125 -15.53 -6.14 -4.70
N GLU A 126 -16.58 -5.98 -5.49
CA GLU A 126 -17.91 -5.57 -5.00
C GLU A 126 -18.64 -6.68 -4.22
N ASP A 127 -18.23 -7.95 -4.40
CA ASP A 127 -18.84 -9.13 -3.77
C ASP A 127 -18.25 -9.48 -2.40
N VAL A 128 -17.44 -8.59 -1.80
CA VAL A 128 -16.98 -8.77 -0.42
C VAL A 128 -18.10 -8.49 0.58
N GLU A 129 -18.18 -9.30 1.64
CA GLU A 129 -19.22 -9.13 2.67
C GLU A 129 -19.09 -7.80 3.43
N ASN A 130 -17.87 -7.42 3.74
CA ASN A 130 -17.58 -6.17 4.44
C ASN A 130 -16.32 -5.51 3.88
N ARG A 131 -16.54 -4.45 3.08
CA ARG A 131 -15.46 -3.69 2.46
C ARG A 131 -14.51 -3.05 3.48
N ASP A 132 -15.02 -2.62 4.62
CA ASP A 132 -14.21 -1.99 5.67
C ASP A 132 -13.15 -2.94 6.23
N LEU A 133 -13.36 -4.26 6.18
CA LEU A 133 -12.40 -5.27 6.59
C LEU A 133 -11.35 -5.64 5.52
N CYS A 134 -11.43 -5.06 4.31
CA CYS A 134 -10.48 -5.33 3.23
C CYS A 134 -9.22 -4.45 3.24
N GLY A 135 -8.95 -3.77 4.34
CA GLY A 135 -7.89 -2.78 4.47
C GLY A 135 -6.52 -3.33 4.86
N THR A 136 -5.85 -2.62 5.77
CA THR A 136 -4.51 -2.96 6.29
C THR A 136 -4.56 -3.08 7.81
N GLU A 137 -3.93 -4.13 8.32
CA GLU A 137 -3.76 -4.35 9.76
C GLU A 137 -2.37 -3.85 10.17
N PHE A 138 -2.29 -3.20 11.34
CA PHE A 138 -1.08 -2.69 11.95
C PHE A 138 -0.82 -3.30 13.31
N ALA A 139 0.45 -3.51 13.63
CA ALA A 139 0.93 -3.95 14.93
C ALA A 139 2.11 -3.04 15.37
N PRO A 140 1.87 -1.81 15.86
CA PRO A 140 2.93 -0.84 16.14
C PRO A 140 3.96 -1.32 17.15
N ASN A 141 3.53 -2.18 18.07
CA ASN A 141 4.39 -2.76 19.13
C ASN A 141 4.94 -4.15 18.74
N GLY A 142 4.77 -4.56 17.47
CA GLY A 142 5.11 -5.90 16.98
C GLY A 142 3.93 -6.88 16.99
N PRO A 143 3.96 -7.89 16.09
CA PRO A 143 2.84 -8.80 15.88
C PRO A 143 2.50 -9.71 17.09
N GLU A 144 3.47 -9.92 17.99
CA GLU A 144 3.28 -10.71 19.22
C GLU A 144 2.57 -9.92 20.33
N ASN A 145 2.51 -8.58 20.22
CA ASN A 145 2.03 -7.72 21.28
C ASN A 145 0.62 -7.21 21.05
N ASP A 146 0.01 -6.71 22.12
CA ASP A 146 -1.28 -6.04 22.06
C ASP A 146 -1.21 -4.69 21.33
N GLY A 147 -2.38 -4.15 20.98
CA GLY A 147 -2.50 -2.86 20.30
C GLY A 147 -2.54 -2.97 18.79
N LYS A 148 -2.81 -4.17 18.26
CA LYS A 148 -3.13 -4.35 16.83
C LYS A 148 -4.44 -3.62 16.50
N PHE A 149 -4.47 -3.00 15.34
CA PHE A 149 -5.68 -2.33 14.84
C PHE A 149 -5.79 -2.47 13.33
N HIS A 150 -7.00 -2.24 12.82
CA HIS A 150 -7.33 -2.32 11.41
C HIS A 150 -7.63 -0.94 10.85
N VAL A 151 -7.05 -0.62 9.70
CA VAL A 151 -7.34 0.60 8.95
C VAL A 151 -8.15 0.24 7.71
N LYS A 152 -9.40 0.70 7.67
CA LYS A 152 -10.28 0.46 6.53
C LYS A 152 -9.76 1.14 5.26
N PRO A 153 -9.99 0.53 4.08
CA PRO A 153 -9.62 1.13 2.81
C PRO A 153 -10.44 2.38 2.54
N SER A 154 -9.87 3.31 1.78
CA SER A 154 -10.56 4.50 1.28
C SER A 154 -10.24 4.68 -0.18
N ASP A 155 -11.29 4.94 -1.01
CA ASP A 155 -11.10 5.17 -2.43
C ASP A 155 -10.37 6.49 -2.65
N PHE A 156 -9.51 6.53 -3.68
CA PHE A 156 -8.73 7.71 -4.06
C PHE A 156 -7.81 8.26 -2.97
N HIS A 157 -7.48 7.48 -1.92
CA HIS A 157 -6.63 7.93 -0.84
C HIS A 157 -5.31 7.17 -0.79
N TRP A 158 -4.23 7.90 -0.53
CA TRP A 158 -3.02 7.33 0.01
C TRP A 158 -3.15 7.18 1.53
N LEU A 159 -2.91 5.98 2.02
CA LEU A 159 -2.64 5.69 3.43
C LEU A 159 -1.13 5.74 3.61
N VAL A 160 -0.61 6.75 4.32
CA VAL A 160 0.84 6.98 4.51
C VAL A 160 1.22 6.78 5.97
N TYR A 161 2.34 6.09 6.21
CA TYR A 161 2.84 5.75 7.54
C TYR A 161 4.36 5.52 7.53
N PRO A 162 5.05 5.69 8.69
CA PRO A 162 6.45 5.31 8.84
C PRO A 162 6.67 3.82 8.61
N SER A 163 7.60 3.46 7.74
CA SER A 163 7.86 2.07 7.29
C SER A 163 8.33 1.13 8.39
N LYS A 164 8.70 1.67 9.55
CA LYS A 164 9.11 0.90 10.74
C LYS A 164 7.96 0.11 11.39
N TYR A 165 6.71 0.49 11.15
CA TYR A 165 5.58 -0.18 11.77
C TYR A 165 5.26 -1.49 11.07
N TRP A 166 5.10 -2.53 11.89
CA TRP A 166 4.62 -3.82 11.42
C TRP A 166 3.21 -3.70 10.85
N HIS A 167 3.02 -4.23 9.67
CA HIS A 167 1.73 -4.24 8.99
C HIS A 167 1.56 -5.48 8.11
N ARG A 168 0.32 -5.74 7.73
CA ARG A 168 -0.03 -6.77 6.75
C ARG A 168 -1.32 -6.40 6.03
N PRO A 169 -1.55 -6.88 4.80
CA PRO A 169 -2.85 -6.74 4.16
C PRO A 169 -3.90 -7.55 4.92
N ALA A 170 -5.13 -7.00 5.05
CA ALA A 170 -6.26 -7.79 5.51
C ALA A 170 -6.58 -8.95 4.57
N ALA A 171 -7.20 -10.04 5.06
CA ALA A 171 -7.53 -11.18 4.24
C ALA A 171 -8.40 -10.80 3.05
N PRO A 172 -8.07 -11.27 1.83
CA PRO A 172 -9.01 -11.18 0.71
C PRO A 172 -10.29 -11.97 1.02
N GLN A 173 -11.46 -11.36 0.75
CA GLN A 173 -12.76 -11.97 1.03
C GLN A 173 -13.48 -12.49 -0.23
N SER A 174 -12.93 -12.20 -1.41
CA SER A 174 -13.51 -12.55 -2.71
C SER A 174 -12.61 -13.47 -3.52
N SER A 175 -13.19 -14.30 -4.38
CA SER A 175 -12.46 -15.02 -5.44
C SER A 175 -12.02 -14.10 -6.58
N LYS A 176 -12.64 -12.91 -6.72
CA LYS A 176 -12.17 -11.87 -7.63
C LYS A 176 -10.94 -11.16 -7.06
N TYR A 177 -10.12 -10.60 -7.93
CA TYR A 177 -8.88 -9.96 -7.52
C TYR A 177 -9.08 -8.56 -6.95
N ARG A 178 -8.47 -8.34 -5.77
CA ARG A 178 -8.19 -7.02 -5.22
C ARG A 178 -6.86 -6.52 -5.78
N PHE A 179 -6.79 -5.22 -6.12
CA PHE A 179 -5.57 -4.56 -6.59
C PHE A 179 -5.14 -3.48 -5.61
N ILE A 180 -3.89 -3.54 -5.19
CA ILE A 180 -3.28 -2.57 -4.26
C ILE A 180 -1.96 -2.09 -4.87
N LEU A 181 -1.74 -0.77 -4.83
CA LEU A 181 -0.45 -0.15 -5.10
C LEU A 181 0.22 0.15 -3.76
N ALA A 182 1.43 -0.34 -3.56
CA ALA A 182 2.28 -0.03 -2.43
C ALA A 182 3.48 0.79 -2.89
N ALA A 183 3.95 1.70 -2.04
CA ALA A 183 5.09 2.55 -2.35
C ALA A 183 5.92 2.84 -1.10
N ASP A 184 7.23 3.03 -1.29
CA ASP A 184 8.19 3.45 -0.30
C ASP A 184 9.02 4.63 -0.79
N VAL A 185 9.44 5.49 0.14
CA VAL A 185 10.37 6.59 -0.12
C VAL A 185 11.32 6.79 1.05
N GLU A 186 12.61 6.98 0.73
CA GLU A 186 13.64 7.37 1.70
C GLU A 186 13.52 8.86 2.07
N ILE A 187 13.71 9.17 3.36
CA ILE A 187 13.68 10.53 3.92
C ILE A 187 15.05 10.86 4.53
N HIS A 188 15.59 12.03 4.16
CA HIS A 188 16.92 12.51 4.60
C HIS A 188 16.84 13.78 5.43
#